data_4c4722d449778ed76b4a037a7e455cb8
#
_entry.id   4c4722d449778ed76b4a037a7e455cb8
#
_cell.length_a   1.000
_cell.length_b   1.000
_cell.length_c   1.000
_cell.angle_alpha   90.00
_cell.angle_beta   90.00
_cell.angle_gamma   90.00
#
_symmetry.space_group_name_H-M   'P 1'
#
loop_
_entity.id
_entity.type
_entity.pdbx_description
1 polymer ?
#
loop_
_entity_poly.entity_id
_entity_poly.type
_entity_poly.pdbx_seq_one_letter_code
_entity_poly.pdbx_strand_id
1 'polypeptide(L)' 'ETSDFWTAATLMALGEEFIGICHSNGSRAVFIFKDSPSLKGNIENYRQRKLLIEPQNLFIQTKLLKNRLYEKN' A
#
# COMPACT_ATOMS: atom_id res chain seq x y z
N GLU A 1 -3.52 -2.46 -8.15
CA GLU A 1 -2.08 -2.59 -7.88
C GLU A 1 -1.36 -1.26 -8.02
N THR A 2 -0.26 -1.11 -7.34
CA THR A 2 0.52 0.12 -7.38
C THR A 2 1.99 -0.20 -7.18
N SER A 3 2.86 0.60 -7.78
CA SER A 3 4.29 0.49 -7.54
C SER A 3 4.80 1.57 -6.58
N ASP A 4 3.92 2.42 -6.09
CA ASP A 4 4.30 3.48 -5.18
C ASP A 4 4.21 3.00 -3.73
N PHE A 5 5.34 3.00 -3.03
CA PHE A 5 5.42 2.52 -1.66
C PHE A 5 4.45 3.26 -0.72
N TRP A 6 4.41 4.58 -0.84
CA TRP A 6 3.59 5.37 0.08
C TRP A 6 2.10 5.19 -0.16
N THR A 7 1.70 5.01 -1.43
CA THR A 7 0.32 4.67 -1.74
C THR A 7 -0.04 3.33 -1.11
N ALA A 8 0.84 2.34 -1.23
CA ALA A 8 0.59 1.02 -0.67
C ALA A 8 0.47 1.08 0.86
N ALA A 9 1.39 1.78 1.53
CA ALA A 9 1.32 1.91 2.99
C ALA A 9 0.04 2.61 3.43
N THR A 10 -0.37 3.62 2.68
CA THR A 10 -1.61 4.35 2.96
C THR A 10 -2.82 3.44 2.83
N LEU A 11 -2.87 2.65 1.76
CA LEU A 11 -3.98 1.72 1.57
C LEU A 11 -4.05 0.70 2.69
N MET A 12 -2.91 0.21 3.15
CA MET A 12 -2.88 -0.71 4.29
C MET A 12 -3.42 -0.04 5.55
N ALA A 13 -3.06 1.21 5.78
CA ALA A 13 -3.55 1.96 6.94
C ALA A 13 -5.05 2.20 6.86
N LEU A 14 -5.61 2.26 5.66
CA LEU A 14 -7.05 2.43 5.47
C LEU A 14 -7.82 1.12 5.57
N GLY A 15 -7.12 0.01 5.78
CA GLY A 15 -7.77 -1.28 5.94
C GLY A 15 -7.99 -2.07 4.66
N GLU A 16 -7.42 -1.63 3.55
CA GLU A 16 -7.50 -2.41 2.32
C GLU A 16 -6.67 -3.69 2.45
N GLU A 17 -7.14 -4.76 1.88
CA GLU A 17 -6.49 -6.05 2.06
C GLU A 17 -5.27 -6.17 1.15
N PHE A 18 -4.10 -6.27 1.77
CA PHE A 18 -2.84 -6.42 1.06
C PHE A 18 -2.62 -7.90 0.72
N ILE A 19 -2.41 -8.17 -0.55
CA ILE A 19 -2.22 -9.56 -1.01
C ILE A 19 -0.74 -9.92 -1.04
N GLY A 20 0.10 -9.05 -1.55
CA GLY A 20 1.51 -9.34 -1.62
C GLY A 20 2.27 -8.41 -2.53
N ILE A 21 3.53 -8.75 -2.75
CA ILE A 21 4.42 -7.97 -3.60
C ILE A 21 4.82 -8.83 -4.78
N CYS A 22 4.69 -8.26 -5.97
CA CYS A 22 5.12 -8.91 -7.20
C CYS A 22 6.29 -8.13 -7.77
N HIS A 23 7.34 -8.83 -8.17
CA HIS A 23 8.47 -8.17 -8.83
C HIS A 23 8.36 -8.43 -10.32
N SER A 24 8.22 -7.36 -11.08
CA SER A 24 8.19 -7.48 -12.53
C SER A 24 9.47 -6.90 -13.09
N ASN A 25 9.79 -7.30 -14.27
CA ASN A 25 10.92 -6.80 -15.07
C ASN A 25 12.01 -6.10 -14.27
N GLY A 26 12.96 -6.87 -13.77
CA GLY A 26 14.06 -6.31 -13.02
C GLY A 26 13.70 -6.12 -11.57
N SER A 27 13.88 -4.92 -11.07
CA SER A 27 13.81 -4.68 -9.63
C SER A 27 12.55 -3.95 -9.16
N ARG A 28 11.63 -3.64 -10.07
CA ARG A 28 10.46 -2.88 -9.67
C ARG A 28 9.49 -3.76 -8.89
N ALA A 29 9.13 -3.32 -7.71
CA ALA A 29 8.14 -3.99 -6.89
C ALA A 29 6.75 -3.42 -7.18
N VAL A 30 5.76 -4.31 -7.29
CA VAL A 30 4.37 -3.92 -7.45
C VAL A 30 3.60 -4.47 -6.27
N PHE A 31 2.86 -3.62 -5.59
CA PHE A 31 2.08 -3.98 -4.41
C PHE A 31 0.66 -4.32 -4.84
N ILE A 32 0.21 -5.50 -4.46
CA ILE A 32 -1.07 -6.04 -4.92
C ILE A 32 -2.08 -5.99 -3.79
N PHE A 33 -3.23 -5.42 -4.06
CA PHE A 33 -4.33 -5.35 -3.10
C PHE A 33 -5.56 -6.06 -3.66
N LYS A 34 -6.36 -6.63 -2.78
CA LYS A 34 -7.60 -7.24 -3.18
C LYS A 34 -8.57 -6.17 -3.66
N ASP A 35 -9.25 -6.43 -4.75
CA ASP A 35 -10.30 -5.55 -5.24
C ASP A 35 -11.39 -5.40 -4.19
N SER A 36 -11.84 -4.18 -3.97
CA SER A 36 -12.91 -3.91 -3.03
C SER A 36 -13.67 -2.68 -3.50
N PRO A 37 -14.90 -2.50 -3.02
CA PRO A 37 -15.68 -1.32 -3.40
C PRO A 37 -15.01 -0.01 -3.00
N SER A 38 -14.22 -0.01 -1.93
CA SER A 38 -13.59 1.21 -1.43
C SER A 38 -12.21 1.47 -2.05
N LEU A 39 -11.60 0.48 -2.70
CA LEU A 39 -10.20 0.61 -3.13
C LEU A 39 -10.00 1.76 -4.10
N LYS A 40 -10.83 1.83 -5.12
CA LYS A 40 -10.70 2.86 -6.14
C LYS A 40 -10.89 4.26 -5.56
N GLY A 41 -11.89 4.41 -4.70
CA GLY A 41 -12.14 5.67 -4.04
C GLY A 41 -11.00 6.10 -3.14
N ASN A 42 -10.41 5.15 -2.43
CA ASN A 42 -9.28 5.44 -1.56
C ASN A 42 -8.05 5.88 -2.36
N ILE A 43 -7.80 5.24 -3.49
CA ILE A 43 -6.69 5.64 -4.34
C ILE A 43 -6.90 7.05 -4.87
N GLU A 44 -8.11 7.35 -5.31
CA GLU A 44 -8.42 8.67 -5.84
C GLU A 44 -8.32 9.73 -4.75
N ASN A 45 -8.82 9.46 -3.57
CA ASN A 45 -8.72 10.39 -2.45
C ASN A 45 -7.27 10.63 -2.05
N TYR A 46 -6.45 9.60 -2.11
CA TYR A 46 -5.03 9.76 -1.85
C TYR A 46 -4.40 10.75 -2.82
N ARG A 47 -4.69 10.59 -4.11
CA ARG A 47 -4.15 11.48 -5.13
C ARG A 47 -4.60 12.92 -4.93
N GLN A 48 -5.82 13.11 -4.47
CA GLN A 48 -6.39 14.44 -4.27
C GLN A 48 -6.07 15.03 -2.90
N ARG A 49 -5.29 14.31 -2.08
CA ARG A 49 -4.89 14.75 -0.74
C ARG A 49 -6.08 14.99 0.18
N LYS A 50 -7.08 14.14 0.06
CA LYS A 50 -8.31 14.24 0.85
C LYS A 50 -8.42 13.21 1.95
N LEU A 51 -7.37 12.43 2.18
CA LEU A 51 -7.41 11.37 3.18
C LEU A 51 -7.00 11.88 4.54
N LEU A 52 -7.69 11.38 5.55
CA LEU A 52 -7.30 11.58 6.95
C LEU A 52 -6.93 10.21 7.51
N ILE A 53 -5.73 10.11 8.04
CA ILE A 53 -5.21 8.85 8.56
C ILE A 53 -4.56 9.12 9.90
N GLU A 54 -4.79 8.23 10.85
CA GLU A 54 -4.14 8.32 12.15
C GLU A 54 -2.64 8.05 11.96
N PRO A 55 -1.76 8.96 12.41
CA PRO A 55 -0.34 8.88 12.05
C PRO A 55 0.39 7.67 12.59
N GLN A 56 0.06 7.18 13.78
CA GLN A 56 0.73 6.02 14.31
C GLN A 56 0.40 4.77 13.52
N ASN A 57 -0.85 4.66 13.09
CA ASN A 57 -1.25 3.54 12.24
C ASN A 57 -0.49 3.55 10.93
N LEU A 58 -0.33 4.72 10.33
CA LEU A 58 0.44 4.83 9.10
C LEU A 58 1.90 4.42 9.31
N PHE A 59 2.51 4.83 10.42
CA PHE A 59 3.87 4.42 10.75
C PHE A 59 3.99 2.91 10.90
N ILE A 60 3.03 2.29 11.61
CA ILE A 60 3.05 0.84 11.82
C ILE A 60 2.98 0.12 10.48
N GLN A 61 2.04 0.52 9.61
CA GLN A 61 1.89 -0.12 8.32
C GLN A 61 3.11 0.10 7.43
N THR A 62 3.70 1.28 7.52
CA THR A 62 4.92 1.58 6.77
C THR A 62 6.05 0.64 7.17
N LYS A 63 6.22 0.41 8.47
CA LYS A 63 7.25 -0.51 8.95
C LYS A 63 6.99 -1.94 8.50
N LEU A 64 5.74 -2.38 8.59
CA LEU A 64 5.38 -3.72 8.15
C LEU A 64 5.64 -3.91 6.66
N LEU A 65 5.28 -2.93 5.86
CA LEU A 65 5.49 -3.01 4.43
C LEU A 65 6.97 -2.99 4.08
N LYS A 66 7.76 -2.18 4.76
CA LYS A 66 9.20 -2.16 4.58
C LYS A 66 9.81 -3.52 4.87
N ASN A 67 9.39 -4.14 5.97
CA ASN A 67 9.89 -5.46 6.33
C ASN A 67 9.55 -6.49 5.26
N ARG A 68 8.31 -6.44 4.74
CA ARG A 68 7.91 -7.34 3.67
C ARG A 68 8.72 -7.11 2.40
N LEU A 69 8.99 -5.85 2.09
CA LEU A 69 9.73 -5.51 0.86
C LEU A 69 11.17 -6.02 0.90
N TYR A 70 11.80 -5.97 2.06
CA TYR A 70 13.19 -6.40 2.20
C TYR A 70 13.33 -7.84 2.64
N GLU A 71 12.23 -8.54 2.84
CA GLU A 71 12.26 -9.94 3.19
C GLU A 71 12.84 -10.75 2.04
N LYS A 72 13.72 -11.68 2.37
CA LYS A 72 14.28 -12.57 1.36
C LYS A 72 13.63 -13.93 1.46
N ASN A 73 13.21 -14.46 0.34
CA ASN A 73 12.64 -15.80 0.29
C ASN A 73 13.52 -16.74 -0.46
#